data_133600e0021ba772924ece23315d0e88
#
_entry.id   133600e0021ba772924ece23315d0e88
#
_cell.length_a   1.000
_cell.length_b   1.000
_cell.length_c   1.000
_cell.angle_alpha   90.00
_cell.angle_beta   90.00
_cell.angle_gamma   90.00
#
_symmetry.space_group_name_H-M   'P 1'
#
loop_
_entity.id
_entity.type
_entity.pdbx_description
1 polymer ?
#
loop_
_entity_poly.entity_id
_entity_poly.type
_entity_poly.pdbx_seq_one_letter_code
_entity_poly.pdbx_strand_id
1 'polypeptide(L)'
;MAIEVPWQDFPITFSQQVDDYIPPMQADYIKNKLTKAYQISQMQAFYRHYYESHEHGLSPWSAQFVEDFLPMVKQHECEVITRFDNRLQNKEHQHYALNFKLHEVNWWQALEYNMALNNVSSAIFEPQNRAIAVVNTLVRALPDSAPDFFDMQLPGQGFPFDNLQESAVWMATPLYVVSVSADKAWSLVI
;
A
#
# COMPACT_ATOMS: atom_id res chain seq x y z
N MET A 1 21.48 4.48 -29.19
CA MET A 1 21.23 3.53 -30.30
C MET A 1 19.93 2.83 -29.94
N ALA A 2 18.81 3.28 -30.48
CA ALA A 2 17.51 2.66 -30.26
C ALA A 2 17.46 1.34 -30.99
N ILE A 3 17.22 0.25 -30.33
CA ILE A 3 16.97 -1.04 -30.98
C ILE A 3 15.52 -0.99 -31.44
N GLU A 4 15.29 -0.70 -32.70
CA GLU A 4 14.00 -0.96 -33.32
C GLU A 4 13.80 -2.47 -33.38
N VAL A 5 12.95 -3.00 -32.52
CA VAL A 5 12.48 -4.38 -32.66
C VAL A 5 11.34 -4.35 -33.66
N PRO A 6 11.51 -4.97 -34.85
CA PRO A 6 10.45 -4.96 -35.85
C PRO A 6 9.26 -5.75 -35.32
N TRP A 7 8.11 -5.12 -35.21
CA TRP A 7 6.83 -5.71 -34.77
C TRP A 7 6.41 -6.94 -35.60
N GLN A 8 7.05 -7.14 -36.75
CA GLN A 8 6.79 -8.25 -37.65
C GLN A 8 7.31 -9.60 -37.15
N ASP A 9 8.20 -9.63 -36.18
CA ASP A 9 8.81 -10.84 -35.64
C ASP A 9 8.08 -11.43 -34.42
N PHE A 10 6.96 -10.84 -34.03
CA PHE A 10 6.08 -11.42 -33.01
C PHE A 10 4.86 -12.08 -33.69
N PRO A 11 4.95 -13.35 -34.09
CA PRO A 11 3.82 -14.06 -34.69
C PRO A 11 2.79 -14.49 -33.64
N ILE A 12 2.49 -13.63 -32.68
CA ILE A 12 1.45 -13.92 -31.70
C ILE A 12 0.15 -13.32 -32.24
N THR A 13 -0.46 -14.03 -33.17
CA THR A 13 -1.88 -13.82 -33.48
C THR A 13 -2.70 -14.43 -32.37
N PHE A 14 -3.01 -13.62 -31.36
CA PHE A 14 -4.01 -14.01 -30.38
C PHE A 14 -5.37 -14.07 -31.07
N SER A 15 -6.04 -15.21 -30.99
CA SER A 15 -7.44 -15.29 -31.41
C SER A 15 -8.25 -14.26 -30.61
N GLN A 16 -9.13 -13.54 -31.30
CA GLN A 16 -10.09 -12.65 -30.66
C GLN A 16 -11.34 -13.41 -30.13
N GLN A 17 -11.38 -14.72 -30.38
CA GLN A 17 -12.48 -15.56 -29.90
C GLN A 17 -12.17 -16.04 -28.49
N VAL A 18 -12.98 -15.61 -27.54
CA VAL A 18 -12.84 -15.96 -26.11
C VAL A 18 -12.86 -17.47 -25.89
N ASP A 19 -13.65 -18.18 -26.70
CA ASP A 19 -13.81 -19.63 -26.61
C ASP A 19 -12.51 -20.41 -26.86
N ASP A 20 -11.54 -19.82 -27.60
CA ASP A 20 -10.23 -20.44 -27.86
C ASP A 20 -9.34 -20.48 -26.59
N TYR A 21 -9.64 -19.64 -25.59
CA TYR A 21 -8.91 -19.56 -24.33
C TYR A 21 -9.63 -20.21 -23.16
N ILE A 22 -10.91 -20.52 -23.32
CA ILE A 22 -11.67 -21.25 -22.32
C ILE A 22 -11.39 -22.73 -22.57
N PRO A 23 -10.68 -23.44 -21.68
CA PRO A 23 -10.55 -24.87 -21.81
C PRO A 23 -11.96 -25.47 -21.92
N PRO A 24 -12.18 -26.47 -22.80
CA PRO A 24 -13.49 -27.09 -22.93
C PRO A 24 -14.00 -27.43 -21.54
N MET A 25 -15.06 -26.74 -21.16
CA MET A 25 -15.64 -26.87 -19.82
C MET A 25 -16.20 -28.28 -19.73
N GLN A 26 -15.40 -29.18 -19.22
CA GLN A 26 -15.91 -30.48 -18.84
C GLN A 26 -17.01 -30.23 -17.82
N ALA A 27 -18.20 -30.71 -18.08
CA ALA A 27 -19.35 -30.52 -17.22
C ALA A 27 -19.05 -30.89 -15.76
N ASP A 28 -18.09 -31.79 -15.55
CA ASP A 28 -17.60 -32.21 -14.24
C ASP A 28 -16.72 -31.14 -13.56
N TYR A 29 -15.99 -30.32 -14.33
CA TYR A 29 -15.20 -29.21 -13.75
C TYR A 29 -16.09 -28.16 -13.11
N ILE A 30 -17.17 -27.78 -13.82
CA ILE A 30 -18.16 -26.83 -13.28
C ILE A 30 -18.92 -27.46 -12.11
N LYS A 31 -19.37 -28.70 -12.22
CA LYS A 31 -20.07 -29.39 -11.14
C LYS A 31 -19.24 -29.43 -9.85
N ASN A 32 -17.94 -29.72 -9.96
CA ASN A 32 -17.08 -29.85 -8.80
C ASN A 32 -16.62 -28.49 -8.23
N LYS A 33 -16.40 -27.49 -9.09
CA LYS A 33 -15.91 -26.17 -8.70
C LYS A 33 -16.99 -25.20 -8.25
N LEU A 34 -18.22 -25.35 -8.74
CA LEU A 34 -19.34 -24.48 -8.39
C LEU A 34 -20.30 -25.08 -7.36
N THR A 35 -19.95 -26.22 -6.75
CA THR A 35 -20.79 -26.78 -5.69
C THR A 35 -20.84 -25.82 -4.49
N LYS A 36 -21.99 -25.78 -3.81
CA LYS A 36 -22.16 -25.00 -2.58
C LYS A 36 -21.07 -25.32 -1.55
N ALA A 37 -20.71 -26.62 -1.42
CA ALA A 37 -19.66 -27.05 -0.51
C ALA A 37 -18.29 -26.46 -0.87
N TYR A 38 -17.93 -26.46 -2.16
CA TYR A 38 -16.68 -25.84 -2.62
C TYR A 38 -16.68 -24.33 -2.37
N GLN A 39 -17.76 -23.62 -2.70
CA GLN A 39 -17.87 -22.19 -2.45
C GLN A 39 -17.72 -21.86 -0.96
N ILE A 40 -18.39 -22.63 -0.09
CA ILE A 40 -18.26 -22.45 1.36
C ILE A 40 -16.81 -22.70 1.80
N SER A 41 -16.15 -23.75 1.30
CA SER A 41 -14.75 -24.04 1.65
C SER A 41 -13.80 -22.92 1.22
N GLN A 42 -14.02 -22.33 0.02
CA GLN A 42 -13.23 -21.19 -0.45
C GLN A 42 -13.48 -19.93 0.38
N MET A 43 -14.74 -19.65 0.72
CA MET A 43 -15.07 -18.53 1.61
C MET A 43 -14.45 -18.72 2.99
N GLN A 44 -14.48 -19.91 3.56
CA GLN A 44 -13.85 -20.21 4.84
C GLN A 44 -12.32 -20.10 4.77
N ALA A 45 -11.70 -20.56 3.68
CA ALA A 45 -10.27 -20.41 3.46
C ALA A 45 -9.88 -18.92 3.35
N PHE A 46 -10.63 -18.14 2.55
CA PHE A 46 -10.43 -16.69 2.44
C PHE A 46 -10.56 -16.01 3.81
N TYR A 47 -11.66 -16.30 4.54
CA TYR A 47 -11.89 -15.72 5.85
C TYR A 47 -10.73 -16.00 6.82
N ARG A 48 -10.28 -17.25 6.85
CA ARG A 48 -9.14 -17.65 7.69
C ARG A 48 -7.85 -16.92 7.32
N HIS A 49 -7.53 -16.84 6.05
CA HIS A 49 -6.32 -16.15 5.60
C HIS A 49 -6.36 -14.64 5.85
N TYR A 50 -7.53 -14.05 5.77
CA TYR A 50 -7.68 -12.59 5.76
C TYR A 50 -7.94 -12.00 7.15
N TYR A 51 -8.73 -12.69 7.97
CA TYR A 51 -9.18 -12.18 9.26
C TYR A 51 -8.71 -12.98 10.47
N GLU A 52 -8.38 -14.26 10.32
CA GLU A 52 -7.96 -15.06 11.47
C GLU A 52 -6.48 -14.90 11.79
N SER A 53 -6.18 -14.87 13.09
CA SER A 53 -4.83 -14.87 13.62
C SER A 53 -4.27 -16.30 13.63
N HIS A 54 -3.73 -16.79 12.52
CA HIS A 54 -2.95 -18.03 12.52
C HIS A 54 -1.53 -17.76 13.00
N GLU A 55 -0.90 -18.75 13.64
CA GLU A 55 0.48 -18.70 14.13
C GLU A 55 1.52 -18.32 13.05
N HIS A 56 1.18 -18.41 11.77
CA HIS A 56 2.00 -17.98 10.64
C HIS A 56 1.23 -17.11 9.63
N GLY A 57 0.12 -16.49 10.07
CA GLY A 57 -0.72 -15.66 9.23
C GLY A 57 -0.08 -14.30 8.97
N LEU A 58 -0.24 -13.79 7.75
CA LEU A 58 0.15 -12.43 7.34
C LEU A 58 -0.98 -11.42 7.64
N SER A 59 -1.94 -11.78 8.49
CA SER A 59 -3.04 -10.90 8.84
C SER A 59 -2.58 -9.84 9.84
N PRO A 60 -2.92 -8.56 9.64
CA PRO A 60 -2.67 -7.51 10.63
C PRO A 60 -3.44 -7.73 11.95
N TRP A 61 -4.31 -8.74 12.01
CA TRP A 61 -4.98 -9.15 13.23
C TRP A 61 -4.27 -10.30 13.98
N SER A 62 -3.19 -10.83 13.41
CA SER A 62 -2.33 -11.80 14.09
C SER A 62 -1.40 -11.09 15.06
N ALA A 63 -1.40 -11.50 16.34
CA ALA A 63 -0.50 -10.97 17.34
C ALA A 63 0.97 -11.14 16.93
N GLN A 64 1.34 -12.34 16.50
CA GLN A 64 2.72 -12.63 16.08
C GLN A 64 3.16 -11.75 14.91
N PHE A 65 2.32 -11.61 13.88
CA PHE A 65 2.63 -10.78 12.72
C PHE A 65 2.85 -9.31 13.13
N VAL A 66 1.97 -8.75 13.95
CA VAL A 66 2.07 -7.37 14.40
C VAL A 66 3.29 -7.17 15.32
N GLU A 67 3.54 -8.08 16.25
CA GLU A 67 4.67 -8.00 17.18
C GLU A 67 6.03 -8.11 16.46
N ASP A 68 6.10 -8.81 15.35
CA ASP A 68 7.30 -8.86 14.51
C ASP A 68 7.61 -7.50 13.84
N PHE A 69 6.58 -6.69 13.54
CA PHE A 69 6.73 -5.38 12.89
C PHE A 69 6.83 -4.20 13.87
N LEU A 70 6.10 -4.21 14.96
CA LEU A 70 6.03 -3.08 15.90
C LEU A 70 7.39 -2.51 16.32
N PRO A 71 8.42 -3.33 16.62
CA PRO A 71 9.73 -2.80 17.03
C PRO A 71 10.41 -1.96 15.96
N MET A 72 10.09 -2.21 14.69
CA MET A 72 10.74 -1.57 13.53
C MET A 72 9.95 -0.34 13.04
N VAL A 73 8.66 -0.22 13.38
CA VAL A 73 7.77 0.82 12.83
C VAL A 73 8.35 2.21 13.05
N LYS A 74 8.73 2.54 14.28
CA LYS A 74 9.25 3.88 14.59
C LYS A 74 10.51 4.23 13.79
N GLN A 75 11.44 3.28 13.68
CA GLN A 75 12.65 3.47 12.89
C GLN A 75 12.31 3.66 11.42
N HIS A 76 11.45 2.80 10.88
CA HIS A 76 11.01 2.86 9.49
C HIS A 76 10.38 4.22 9.17
N GLU A 77 9.47 4.71 10.01
CA GLU A 77 8.81 6.01 9.82
C GLU A 77 9.80 7.19 9.90
N CYS A 78 10.82 7.12 10.77
CA CYS A 78 11.90 8.09 10.80
C CYS A 78 12.72 8.06 9.50
N GLU A 79 12.94 6.90 8.92
CA GLU A 79 13.63 6.77 7.64
C GLU A 79 12.75 7.29 6.48
N VAL A 80 11.44 7.06 6.54
CA VAL A 80 10.49 7.57 5.55
C VAL A 80 10.50 9.10 5.55
N ILE A 81 10.25 9.75 6.70
CA ILE A 81 10.21 11.23 6.77
C ILE A 81 11.54 11.87 6.35
N THR A 82 12.66 11.22 6.64
CA THR A 82 13.98 11.71 6.26
C THR A 82 14.17 11.80 4.75
N ARG A 83 13.54 10.91 3.99
CA ARG A 83 13.58 10.93 2.51
C ARG A 83 12.92 12.18 1.92
N PHE A 84 12.00 12.80 2.63
CA PHE A 84 11.28 14.01 2.20
C PHE A 84 11.93 15.31 2.69
N ASP A 85 13.07 15.24 3.38
CA ASP A 85 13.80 16.41 3.84
C ASP A 85 14.71 16.97 2.74
N ASN A 86 14.28 18.05 2.10
CA ASN A 86 15.02 18.71 1.02
C ASN A 86 16.44 19.15 1.39
N ARG A 87 16.75 19.32 2.69
CA ARG A 87 18.10 19.67 3.15
C ARG A 87 19.09 18.52 2.98
N LEU A 88 18.58 17.29 2.92
CA LEU A 88 19.36 16.06 2.81
C LEU A 88 19.38 15.51 1.38
N GLN A 89 18.51 16.00 0.50
CA GLN A 89 18.39 15.51 -0.86
C GLN A 89 19.30 16.25 -1.84
N ASN A 90 19.76 15.55 -2.86
CA ASN A 90 20.40 16.18 -4.02
C ASN A 90 19.31 16.82 -4.91
N LYS A 91 19.74 17.65 -5.88
CA LYS A 91 18.84 18.40 -6.75
C LYS A 91 17.78 17.55 -7.47
N GLU A 92 18.15 16.34 -7.85
CA GLU A 92 17.27 15.44 -8.64
C GLU A 92 16.15 14.84 -7.81
N HIS A 93 16.35 14.73 -6.50
CA HIS A 93 15.40 14.12 -5.56
C HIS A 93 14.79 15.13 -4.59
N GLN A 94 14.86 16.42 -4.91
CA GLN A 94 14.16 17.43 -4.14
C GLN A 94 12.65 17.35 -4.34
N HIS A 95 11.93 17.67 -3.29
CA HIS A 95 10.48 17.54 -3.19
C HIS A 95 9.79 18.88 -3.44
N TYR A 96 8.77 18.87 -4.29
CA TYR A 96 8.03 20.03 -4.76
C TYR A 96 6.56 19.92 -4.43
N ALA A 97 5.97 21.02 -4.02
CA ALA A 97 4.53 21.14 -3.83
C ALA A 97 3.78 21.29 -5.17
N LEU A 98 2.46 21.22 -5.13
CA LEU A 98 1.57 21.35 -6.30
C LEU A 98 1.77 22.67 -7.08
N ASN A 99 2.28 23.72 -6.44
CA ASN A 99 2.61 24.98 -7.07
C ASN A 99 4.01 24.99 -7.72
N PHE A 100 4.65 23.85 -7.82
CA PHE A 100 6.00 23.62 -8.37
C PHE A 100 7.11 24.38 -7.65
N LYS A 101 6.89 24.78 -6.39
CA LYS A 101 7.93 25.31 -5.52
C LYS A 101 8.43 24.22 -4.60
N LEU A 102 9.69 24.27 -4.27
CA LEU A 102 10.30 23.41 -3.26
C LEU A 102 9.51 23.52 -1.95
N HIS A 103 9.30 22.37 -1.32
CA HIS A 103 8.82 22.36 0.04
C HIS A 103 9.85 23.03 0.97
N GLU A 104 9.36 23.90 1.82
CA GLU A 104 10.15 24.58 2.83
C GLU A 104 10.35 23.69 4.07
N VAL A 105 11.33 24.03 4.89
CA VAL A 105 11.65 23.30 6.12
C VAL A 105 10.46 23.19 7.08
N ASN A 106 9.60 24.21 7.13
CA ASN A 106 8.42 24.24 7.96
C ASN A 106 7.38 23.16 7.56
N TRP A 107 7.24 22.83 6.27
CA TRP A 107 6.39 21.74 5.81
C TRP A 107 6.89 20.41 6.38
N TRP A 108 8.19 20.13 6.24
CA TRP A 108 8.80 18.90 6.76
C TRP A 108 8.64 18.81 8.29
N GLN A 109 8.90 19.91 9.01
CA GLN A 109 8.74 19.97 10.47
C GLN A 109 7.28 19.75 10.91
N ALA A 110 6.33 20.28 10.15
CA ALA A 110 4.90 20.07 10.42
C ALA A 110 4.52 18.60 10.24
N LEU A 111 5.04 17.92 9.20
CA LEU A 111 4.83 16.50 8.99
C LEU A 111 5.44 15.65 10.11
N GLU A 112 6.70 15.90 10.46
CA GLU A 112 7.40 15.22 11.55
C GLU A 112 6.60 15.33 12.86
N TYR A 113 6.12 16.53 13.17
CA TYR A 113 5.26 16.76 14.34
C TYR A 113 3.93 16.00 14.23
N ASN A 114 3.30 16.04 13.05
CA ASN A 114 2.00 15.40 12.82
C ASN A 114 2.07 13.87 12.88
N MET A 115 3.17 13.26 12.49
CA MET A 115 3.39 11.82 12.60
C MET A 115 3.31 11.31 14.05
N ALA A 116 3.56 12.17 15.03
CA ALA A 116 3.43 11.86 16.46
C ALA A 116 4.13 10.55 16.88
N LEU A 117 5.31 10.28 16.34
CA LEU A 117 6.04 9.01 16.53
C LEU A 117 6.40 8.70 17.98
N ASN A 118 6.31 9.69 18.87
CA ASN A 118 6.48 9.46 20.31
C ASN A 118 5.29 8.68 20.92
N ASN A 119 4.15 8.66 20.23
CA ASN A 119 2.96 7.92 20.65
C ASN A 119 2.94 6.49 20.09
N VAL A 120 3.88 6.12 19.24
CA VAL A 120 4.02 4.75 18.77
C VAL A 120 4.43 3.88 19.93
N SER A 121 3.46 3.10 20.42
CA SER A 121 3.66 2.16 21.53
C SER A 121 4.57 1.02 21.08
N SER A 122 5.46 0.64 21.95
CA SER A 122 6.43 -0.39 21.66
C SER A 122 5.87 -1.80 21.93
N ALA A 123 5.98 -2.66 20.93
CA ALA A 123 6.25 -4.09 21.07
C ALA A 123 5.13 -5.01 21.60
N ILE A 124 3.96 -4.56 22.00
CA ILE A 124 2.89 -5.44 22.50
C ILE A 124 1.65 -5.28 21.64
N PHE A 125 1.16 -6.41 21.14
CA PHE A 125 -0.11 -6.47 20.42
C PHE A 125 -1.29 -6.19 21.36
N GLU A 126 -2.14 -5.27 20.95
CA GLU A 126 -3.37 -4.91 21.69
C GLU A 126 -4.60 -5.21 20.81
N PRO A 127 -5.44 -6.19 21.15
CA PRO A 127 -6.59 -6.59 20.33
C PRO A 127 -7.56 -5.48 19.99
N GLN A 128 -7.67 -4.45 20.82
CA GLN A 128 -8.53 -3.28 20.59
C GLN A 128 -8.05 -2.37 19.45
N ASN A 129 -6.80 -2.50 19.03
CA ASN A 129 -6.22 -1.75 17.90
C ASN A 129 -6.52 -2.40 16.55
N ARG A 130 -7.19 -3.54 16.53
CA ARG A 130 -7.73 -4.13 15.30
C ARG A 130 -8.77 -3.20 14.71
N ALA A 131 -8.67 -2.95 13.43
CA ALA A 131 -9.59 -2.10 12.70
C ALA A 131 -9.98 -2.74 11.37
N ILE A 132 -10.98 -2.16 10.73
CA ILE A 132 -11.39 -2.53 9.38
C ILE A 132 -11.68 -1.26 8.59
N ALA A 133 -11.22 -1.21 7.35
CA ALA A 133 -11.54 -0.09 6.47
C ALA A 133 -13.04 -0.08 6.16
N VAL A 134 -13.74 1.00 6.49
CA VAL A 134 -15.19 1.14 6.25
C VAL A 134 -15.51 1.74 4.89
N VAL A 135 -14.53 2.35 4.24
CA VAL A 135 -14.58 2.88 2.87
C VAL A 135 -13.25 2.63 2.17
N ASN A 136 -13.25 2.68 0.84
CA ASN A 136 -11.99 2.69 0.09
C ASN A 136 -11.23 3.96 0.44
N THR A 137 -9.97 3.85 0.81
CA THR A 137 -9.14 5.00 1.20
C THR A 137 -7.72 4.87 0.66
N LEU A 138 -7.05 6.00 0.57
CA LEU A 138 -5.66 6.08 0.11
C LEU A 138 -4.70 5.69 1.24
N VAL A 139 -3.61 5.03 0.88
CA VAL A 139 -2.45 4.79 1.74
C VAL A 139 -1.36 5.74 1.29
N ARG A 140 -0.87 6.55 2.22
CA ARG A 140 0.12 7.58 1.93
C ARG A 140 1.37 7.36 2.78
N ALA A 141 2.52 7.72 2.23
CA ALA A 141 3.80 7.61 2.93
C ALA A 141 3.86 8.53 4.17
N LEU A 142 3.22 9.70 4.12
CA LEU A 142 3.19 10.69 5.19
C LEU A 142 1.78 11.25 5.37
N PRO A 143 1.42 11.76 6.55
CA PRO A 143 0.09 12.25 6.88
C PRO A 143 -0.19 13.64 6.28
N ASP A 144 -0.21 13.71 4.94
CA ASP A 144 -0.58 14.90 4.17
C ASP A 144 -1.48 14.49 2.99
N SER A 145 -2.52 15.27 2.76
CA SER A 145 -3.43 15.09 1.62
C SER A 145 -2.93 15.80 0.36
N ALA A 146 -2.04 16.80 0.50
CA ALA A 146 -1.44 17.47 -0.63
C ALA A 146 -0.46 16.54 -1.36
N PRO A 147 -0.38 16.59 -2.69
CA PRO A 147 0.58 15.78 -3.42
C PRO A 147 1.99 16.36 -3.31
N ASP A 148 2.97 15.49 -3.39
CA ASP A 148 4.38 15.79 -3.45
C ASP A 148 4.99 15.25 -4.75
N PHE A 149 5.91 16.00 -5.35
CA PHE A 149 6.53 15.63 -6.61
C PHE A 149 8.04 15.79 -6.57
N PHE A 150 8.74 15.02 -7.37
CA PHE A 150 10.11 15.37 -7.78
C PHE A 150 10.08 16.46 -8.85
N ASP A 151 11.27 16.93 -9.27
CA ASP A 151 11.37 17.92 -10.34
C ASP A 151 10.57 17.46 -11.57
N MET A 152 9.74 18.36 -12.08
CA MET A 152 8.86 18.08 -13.24
C MET A 152 9.65 17.73 -14.52
N GLN A 153 10.94 18.04 -14.55
CA GLN A 153 11.82 17.70 -15.69
C GLN A 153 12.37 16.27 -15.60
N LEU A 154 12.19 15.57 -14.47
CA LEU A 154 12.61 14.18 -14.33
C LEU A 154 11.66 13.25 -15.08
N PRO A 155 12.14 12.52 -16.10
CA PRO A 155 11.31 11.61 -16.87
C PRO A 155 10.72 10.49 -15.99
N GLY A 156 9.40 10.41 -15.94
CA GLY A 156 8.68 9.34 -15.24
C GLY A 156 8.63 9.42 -13.72
N GLN A 157 9.13 10.51 -13.12
CA GLN A 157 9.17 10.68 -11.67
C GLN A 157 8.63 12.03 -11.18
N GLY A 158 8.56 13.04 -12.06
CA GLY A 158 7.99 14.35 -11.72
C GLY A 158 6.47 14.37 -11.82
N PHE A 159 5.90 15.56 -11.93
CA PHE A 159 4.44 15.70 -12.12
C PHE A 159 3.95 14.85 -13.31
N PRO A 160 2.85 14.09 -13.19
CA PRO A 160 1.85 14.09 -12.09
C PRO A 160 2.02 12.96 -11.06
N PHE A 161 3.18 12.40 -10.91
CA PHE A 161 3.42 11.26 -10.00
C PHE A 161 3.60 11.72 -8.55
N ASP A 162 2.59 11.50 -7.73
CA ASP A 162 2.58 11.88 -6.33
C ASP A 162 3.44 10.91 -5.48
N ASN A 163 4.55 11.39 -4.95
CA ASN A 163 5.49 10.59 -4.15
C ASN A 163 4.93 10.17 -2.78
N LEU A 164 3.88 10.84 -2.30
CA LEU A 164 3.21 10.44 -1.06
C LEU A 164 2.20 9.32 -1.27
N GLN A 165 1.75 9.09 -2.50
CA GLN A 165 0.76 8.07 -2.80
C GLN A 165 1.41 6.69 -2.92
N GLU A 166 1.22 5.83 -1.92
CA GLU A 166 1.78 4.49 -1.91
C GLU A 166 0.80 3.46 -2.50
N SER A 167 -0.41 3.42 -1.99
CA SER A 167 -1.40 2.40 -2.33
C SER A 167 -2.82 2.85 -1.98
N ALA A 168 -3.73 1.89 -1.94
CA ALA A 168 -5.08 2.07 -1.44
C ALA A 168 -5.52 0.81 -0.70
N VAL A 169 -6.35 0.98 0.32
CA VAL A 169 -7.06 -0.11 0.98
C VAL A 169 -8.53 -0.08 0.59
N TRP A 170 -9.06 -1.27 0.37
CA TRP A 170 -10.47 -1.46 0.02
C TRP A 170 -11.32 -1.51 1.28
N MET A 171 -12.58 -1.17 1.13
CA MET A 171 -13.57 -1.44 2.18
C MET A 171 -13.51 -2.91 2.62
N ALA A 172 -13.61 -3.14 3.92
CA ALA A 172 -13.46 -4.43 4.60
C ALA A 172 -12.03 -4.98 4.70
N THR A 173 -11.00 -4.23 4.30
CA THR A 173 -9.61 -4.62 4.56
C THR A 173 -9.33 -4.57 6.08
N PRO A 174 -8.81 -5.65 6.68
CA PRO A 174 -8.37 -5.64 8.06
C PRO A 174 -7.09 -4.82 8.20
N LEU A 175 -6.99 -4.09 9.29
CA LEU A 175 -5.88 -3.21 9.62
C LEU A 175 -5.55 -3.35 11.11
N TYR A 176 -4.34 -2.99 11.49
CA TYR A 176 -3.95 -2.78 12.86
C TYR A 176 -3.47 -1.34 13.04
N VAL A 177 -4.14 -0.58 13.90
CA VAL A 177 -3.80 0.83 14.15
C VAL A 177 -2.66 0.89 15.15
N VAL A 178 -1.50 1.36 14.70
CA VAL A 178 -0.29 1.53 15.54
C VAL A 178 -0.36 2.83 16.31
N SER A 179 -0.72 3.92 15.62
CA SER A 179 -0.88 5.25 16.23
C SER A 179 -1.79 6.13 15.40
N VAL A 180 -2.11 7.29 15.94
CA VAL A 180 -2.92 8.33 15.28
C VAL A 180 -2.09 9.61 15.25
N SER A 181 -2.16 10.35 14.13
CA SER A 181 -1.48 11.63 13.95
C SER A 181 -1.90 12.68 14.99
N ALA A 182 -1.06 13.70 15.19
CA ALA A 182 -1.32 14.75 16.17
C ALA A 182 -2.63 15.51 15.89
N ASP A 183 -2.96 15.72 14.63
CA ASP A 183 -4.21 16.33 14.18
C ASP A 183 -5.41 15.38 14.18
N LYS A 184 -5.19 14.08 14.46
CA LYS A 184 -6.18 13.00 14.47
C LYS A 184 -6.86 12.73 13.10
N ALA A 185 -6.29 13.23 12.02
CA ALA A 185 -6.83 13.02 10.67
C ALA A 185 -6.30 11.75 10.00
N TRP A 186 -5.20 11.19 10.52
CA TRP A 186 -4.51 10.05 9.93
C TRP A 186 -4.26 8.95 10.97
N SER A 187 -4.20 7.72 10.50
CA SER A 187 -3.80 6.56 11.29
C SER A 187 -2.60 5.90 10.64
N LEU A 188 -1.56 5.63 11.43
CA LEU A 188 -0.48 4.74 11.06
C LEU A 188 -0.96 3.31 11.26
N VAL A 189 -0.88 2.50 10.22
CA VAL A 189 -1.45 1.14 10.21
C VAL A 189 -0.45 0.11 9.69
N ILE A 190 -0.64 -1.11 10.15
CA ILE A 190 -0.08 -2.33 9.58
C ILE A 190 -1.18 -3.05 8.83
#